data_5984c334419a2269c2d268297a6e7632
#
_entry.id   5984c334419a2269c2d268297a6e7632
#
_cell.length_a   1.000
_cell.length_b   1.000
_cell.length_c   1.000
_cell.angle_alpha   90.00
_cell.angle_beta   90.00
_cell.angle_gamma   90.00
#
_symmetry.space_group_name_H-M   'P 1'
#
loop_
_entity.id
_entity.type
_entity.pdbx_description
1 polymer ?
#
loop_
_entity_poly.entity_id
_entity_poly.type
_entity_poly.pdbx_seq_one_letter_code
_entity_poly.pdbx_strand_id
1 'polypeptide(L)'
;LPGSSAYSASKAALLCLSQALGDEQRPNGIRVNVICPGPVDTEMFQKSAAREFILKAGGDLFSPDTVANGALFLVSELSQGVSSQVLTMRGFNRW
;
A
#
# COMPACT_ATOMS: atom_id res chain seq x y z
N LEU A 1 -2.55 -14.00 6.88
CA LEU A 1 -2.25 -14.56 8.20
C LEU A 1 -3.54 -15.07 8.86
N PRO A 2 -3.49 -16.20 9.58
CA PRO A 2 -4.65 -16.62 10.37
C PRO A 2 -5.10 -15.52 11.32
N GLY A 3 -6.42 -15.32 11.44
CA GLY A 3 -6.99 -14.28 12.30
C GLY A 3 -7.08 -12.90 11.68
N SER A 4 -6.68 -12.74 10.43
CA SER A 4 -6.68 -11.43 9.76
C SER A 4 -7.78 -11.29 8.69
N SER A 5 -8.80 -12.17 8.71
CA SER A 5 -9.82 -12.18 7.65
C SER A 5 -10.58 -10.85 7.53
N ALA A 6 -11.00 -10.27 8.66
CA ALA A 6 -11.72 -9.00 8.66
C ALA A 6 -10.83 -7.86 8.14
N TYR A 7 -9.57 -7.83 8.57
CA TYR A 7 -8.60 -6.85 8.09
C TYR A 7 -8.38 -6.99 6.59
N SER A 8 -8.16 -8.22 6.12
CA SER A 8 -7.94 -8.50 4.69
C SER A 8 -9.15 -8.10 3.85
N ALA A 9 -10.36 -8.39 4.32
CA ALA A 9 -11.59 -8.01 3.62
C ALA A 9 -11.73 -6.49 3.54
N SER A 10 -11.42 -5.76 4.62
CA SER A 10 -11.51 -4.30 4.63
C SER A 10 -10.51 -3.67 3.66
N LYS A 11 -9.29 -4.23 3.58
CA LYS A 11 -8.28 -3.74 2.64
C LYS A 11 -8.64 -4.04 1.19
N ALA A 12 -9.21 -5.20 0.90
CA ALA A 12 -9.70 -5.55 -0.43
C ALA A 12 -10.84 -4.62 -0.85
N ALA A 13 -11.75 -4.31 0.07
CA ALA A 13 -12.85 -3.38 -0.19
C ALA A 13 -12.31 -1.99 -0.53
N LEU A 14 -11.27 -1.53 0.18
CA LEU A 14 -10.63 -0.24 -0.09
C LEU A 14 -10.01 -0.19 -1.49
N LEU A 15 -9.37 -1.27 -1.94
CA LEU A 15 -8.83 -1.37 -3.29
C LEU A 15 -9.92 -1.24 -4.35
N CYS A 16 -11.00 -2.01 -4.21
CA CYS A 16 -12.11 -1.99 -5.16
C CYS A 16 -12.81 -0.62 -5.19
N LEU A 17 -13.05 -0.05 -4.01
CA LEU A 17 -13.66 1.29 -3.90
C LEU A 17 -12.79 2.34 -4.58
N SER A 18 -11.49 2.30 -4.36
CA SER A 18 -10.58 3.30 -4.92
C SER A 18 -10.52 3.22 -6.45
N GLN A 19 -10.55 2.02 -7.00
CA GLN A 19 -10.56 1.84 -8.45
C GLN A 19 -11.86 2.34 -9.08
N ALA A 20 -12.99 2.00 -8.47
CA ALA A 20 -14.30 2.48 -8.93
C ALA A 20 -14.39 4.00 -8.83
N LEU A 21 -13.94 4.57 -7.72
CA LEU A 21 -13.94 6.02 -7.52
C LEU A 21 -13.06 6.73 -8.54
N GLY A 22 -11.89 6.16 -8.86
CA GLY A 22 -11.02 6.71 -9.89
C GLY A 22 -11.69 6.76 -11.25
N ASP A 23 -12.44 5.72 -11.61
CA ASP A 23 -13.19 5.68 -12.86
C ASP A 23 -14.33 6.68 -12.86
N GLU A 24 -15.06 6.78 -11.75
CA GLU A 24 -16.16 7.74 -11.59
C GLU A 24 -15.69 9.19 -11.68
N GLN A 25 -14.52 9.48 -11.13
CA GLN A 25 -13.98 10.85 -11.05
C GLN A 25 -13.15 11.26 -12.27
N ARG A 26 -12.94 10.35 -13.21
CA ARG A 26 -12.18 10.66 -14.42
C ARG A 26 -12.70 11.89 -15.17
N PRO A 27 -14.01 12.06 -15.37
CA PRO A 27 -14.52 13.25 -16.04
C PRO A 27 -14.24 14.56 -15.31
N ASN A 28 -13.98 14.49 -14.01
CA ASN A 28 -13.66 15.65 -13.18
C ASN A 28 -12.16 15.93 -13.07
N GLY A 29 -11.33 15.14 -13.75
CA GLY A 29 -9.89 15.32 -13.74
C GLY A 29 -9.24 14.93 -12.41
N ILE A 30 -9.90 14.11 -11.60
CA ILE A 30 -9.38 13.67 -10.30
C ILE A 30 -8.80 12.26 -10.47
N ARG A 31 -7.56 12.10 -10.06
CA ARG A 31 -6.88 10.82 -10.04
C ARG A 31 -7.01 10.18 -8.66
N VAL A 32 -7.29 8.88 -8.62
CA VAL A 32 -7.39 8.11 -7.38
C VAL A 32 -6.52 6.88 -7.52
N ASN A 33 -5.51 6.78 -6.69
CA ASN A 33 -4.57 5.67 -6.69
C ASN A 33 -4.42 5.10 -5.27
N VAL A 34 -3.93 3.88 -5.18
CA VAL A 34 -3.74 3.18 -3.91
C VAL A 34 -2.29 2.78 -3.77
N ILE A 35 -1.76 2.93 -2.58
CA ILE A 35 -0.45 2.39 -2.22
C ILE A 35 -0.68 1.15 -1.36
N CYS A 36 -0.03 0.04 -1.75
CA CYS A 36 0.01 -1.19 -0.97
C CYS A 36 1.47 -1.43 -0.54
N PRO A 37 1.88 -0.89 0.61
CA PRO A 37 3.24 -1.12 1.07
C PRO A 37 3.39 -2.53 1.64
N GLY A 38 4.62 -3.04 1.59
CA GLY A 38 5.02 -4.19 2.36
C GLY A 38 5.13 -3.83 3.85
N PRO A 39 5.81 -4.66 4.63
CA PRO A 39 5.97 -4.41 6.06
C PRO A 39 6.73 -3.10 6.32
N VAL A 40 6.10 -2.18 7.03
CA VAL A 40 6.69 -0.87 7.36
C VAL A 40 7.14 -0.89 8.82
N ASP A 41 8.36 -0.44 9.07
CA ASP A 41 8.93 -0.41 10.41
C ASP A 41 8.36 0.76 11.20
N THR A 42 7.10 0.63 11.60
CA THR A 42 6.39 1.60 12.43
C THR A 42 6.40 1.15 13.89
N GLU A 43 6.10 2.07 14.79
CA GLU A 43 5.99 1.75 16.22
C GLU A 43 4.94 0.64 16.47
N MET A 44 3.81 0.71 15.83
CA MET A 44 2.77 -0.31 15.94
C MET A 44 3.26 -1.68 15.45
N PHE A 45 4.00 -1.70 14.35
CA PHE A 45 4.52 -2.94 13.77
C PHE A 45 5.64 -3.53 14.63
N GLN A 46 6.47 -2.70 15.23
CA GLN A 46 7.54 -3.15 16.14
C GLN A 46 7.01 -3.96 17.32
N LYS A 47 5.78 -3.69 17.74
CA LYS A 47 5.11 -4.39 18.84
C LYS A 47 4.35 -5.63 18.38
N SER A 48 4.36 -5.93 17.09
CA SER A 48 3.60 -7.04 16.53
C SER A 48 4.46 -8.30 16.40
N ALA A 49 3.83 -9.47 16.57
CA ALA A 49 4.49 -10.75 16.35
C ALA A 49 4.87 -10.96 14.88
N ALA A 50 4.19 -10.28 13.96
CA ALA A 50 4.47 -10.38 12.54
C ALA A 50 5.88 -9.89 12.18
N ARG A 51 6.42 -8.93 12.93
CA ARG A 51 7.77 -8.40 12.69
C ARG A 51 8.83 -9.49 12.78
N GLU A 52 8.82 -10.27 13.86
CA GLU A 52 9.77 -11.37 14.03
C GLU A 52 9.62 -12.42 12.94
N PHE A 53 8.39 -12.76 12.62
CA PHE A 53 8.10 -13.74 11.57
C PHE A 53 8.72 -13.30 10.24
N ILE A 54 8.52 -12.06 9.85
CA ILE A 54 9.02 -11.51 8.58
C ILE A 54 10.55 -11.46 8.57
N LEU A 55 11.16 -11.00 9.66
CA LEU A 55 12.62 -10.95 9.76
C LEU A 55 13.27 -12.33 9.71
N LYS A 56 12.67 -13.30 10.39
CA LYS A 56 13.15 -14.69 10.35
C LYS A 56 13.03 -15.33 8.98
N ALA A 57 12.04 -14.92 8.19
CA ALA A 57 11.85 -15.39 6.83
C ALA A 57 12.73 -14.67 5.80
N GLY A 58 13.61 -13.76 6.25
CA GLY A 58 14.49 -13.00 5.38
C GLY A 58 13.83 -11.84 4.66
N GLY A 59 12.67 -11.39 5.14
CA GLY A 59 11.97 -10.25 4.55
C GLY A 59 12.56 -8.92 4.99
N ASP A 60 12.36 -7.91 4.15
CA ASP A 60 12.78 -6.55 4.42
C ASP A 60 11.66 -5.74 5.06
N LEU A 61 12.07 -4.80 5.91
CA LEU A 61 11.16 -3.81 6.46
C LEU A 61 11.37 -2.49 5.70
N PHE A 62 10.26 -1.82 5.38
CA PHE A 62 10.33 -0.50 4.77
C PHE A 62 10.45 0.58 5.83
N SER A 63 11.28 1.57 5.56
CA SER A 63 11.21 2.84 6.28
C SER A 63 9.90 3.54 5.94
N PRO A 64 9.26 4.23 6.91
CA PRO A 64 8.12 5.10 6.59
C PRO A 64 8.42 6.11 5.50
N ASP A 65 9.65 6.61 5.40
CA ASP A 65 10.06 7.55 4.36
C ASP A 65 9.97 6.92 2.96
N THR A 66 10.30 5.64 2.83
CA THR A 66 10.18 4.94 1.55
C THR A 66 8.74 4.94 1.05
N VAL A 67 7.79 4.68 1.95
CA VAL A 67 6.36 4.70 1.61
C VAL A 67 5.91 6.13 1.30
N ALA A 68 6.38 7.10 2.07
CA ALA A 68 6.06 8.51 1.83
C ALA A 68 6.55 8.98 0.46
N ASN A 69 7.70 8.50 -0.01
CA ASN A 69 8.20 8.80 -1.35
C ASN A 69 7.28 8.26 -2.44
N GLY A 70 6.69 7.08 -2.23
CA GLY A 70 5.67 6.54 -3.14
C GLY A 70 4.43 7.42 -3.20
N ALA A 71 3.96 7.92 -2.06
CA ALA A 71 2.84 8.86 -2.00
C ALA A 71 3.18 10.17 -2.72
N LEU A 72 4.39 10.69 -2.50
CA LEU A 72 4.85 11.91 -3.16
C LEU A 72 4.87 11.75 -4.68
N PHE A 73 5.33 10.61 -5.18
CA PHE A 73 5.28 10.30 -6.60
C PHE A 73 3.84 10.38 -7.12
N LEU A 74 2.89 9.76 -6.43
CA LEU A 74 1.50 9.69 -6.89
C LEU A 74 0.78 11.04 -6.88
N VAL A 75 1.16 11.97 -6.00
CA VAL A 75 0.55 13.31 -5.97
C VAL A 75 1.32 14.34 -6.82
N SER A 76 2.45 13.95 -7.38
CA SER A 76 3.28 14.82 -8.19
C SER A 76 2.92 14.72 -9.68
N GLU A 77 3.46 15.64 -10.47
CA GLU A 77 3.29 15.63 -11.92
C GLU A 77 3.96 14.43 -12.58
N LEU A 78 4.91 13.78 -11.89
CA LEU A 78 5.58 12.60 -12.42
C LEU A 78 4.62 11.44 -12.67
N SER A 79 3.50 11.41 -11.96
CA SER A 79 2.47 10.37 -12.14
C SER A 79 1.27 10.86 -12.95
N GLN A 80 1.43 11.95 -13.70
CA GLN A 80 0.38 12.45 -14.57
C GLN A 80 -0.08 11.35 -15.53
N GLY A 81 -1.39 11.16 -15.63
CA GLY A 81 -1.95 10.09 -16.44
C GLY A 81 -2.13 8.77 -15.70
N VAL A 82 -1.67 8.66 -14.45
CA VAL A 82 -1.85 7.45 -13.62
C VAL A 82 -3.07 7.62 -12.73
N SER A 83 -4.09 6.78 -12.92
CA SER A 83 -5.28 6.74 -12.07
C SER A 83 -5.86 5.33 -12.03
N SER A 84 -6.61 5.02 -10.98
CA SER A 84 -7.22 3.71 -10.73
C SER A 84 -6.19 2.58 -10.65
N GLN A 85 -4.98 2.91 -10.22
CA GLN A 85 -3.87 1.98 -10.15
C GLN A 85 -3.51 1.65 -8.70
N VAL A 86 -2.89 0.50 -8.52
CA VAL A 86 -2.36 0.05 -7.23
C VAL A 86 -0.83 0.05 -7.35
N LEU A 87 -0.19 0.89 -6.54
CA LEU A 87 1.26 0.92 -6.43
C LEU A 87 1.67 -0.03 -5.32
N THR A 88 2.14 -1.20 -5.70
CA THR A 88 2.62 -2.19 -4.74
C THR A 88 4.10 -1.94 -4.46
N MET A 89 4.40 -1.70 -3.19
CA MET A 89 5.76 -1.41 -2.73
C MET A 89 6.24 -2.57 -1.86
N ARG A 90 6.73 -3.62 -2.48
CA ARG A 90 7.16 -4.84 -1.77
C ARG A 90 8.67 -4.96 -1.64
N GLY A 91 9.43 -4.16 -2.38
CA GLY A 91 10.87 -4.30 -2.45
C GLY A 91 11.24 -5.69 -2.95
N PHE A 92 12.08 -6.37 -2.20
CA PHE A 92 12.53 -7.72 -2.51
C PHE A 92 11.76 -8.80 -1.73
N ASN A 93 10.69 -8.43 -1.05
CA ASN A 93 9.86 -9.39 -0.31
C ASN A 93 9.10 -10.30 -1.28
N ARG A 94 8.90 -11.55 -0.86
CA ARG A 94 8.22 -12.57 -1.68
C ARG A 94 6.72 -12.69 -1.37
N TRP A 95 6.27 -12.00 -0.35
CA TRP A 95 4.87 -12.06 0.11
C TRP A 95 4.16 -10.73 -0.03
#